data_e9ee8b9278d978185af2936d27cd8e74
#
_entry.id   e9ee8b9278d978185af2936d27cd8e74
#
_cell.length_a   1.000
_cell.length_b   1.000
_cell.length_c   1.000
_cell.angle_alpha   90.00
_cell.angle_beta   90.00
_cell.angle_gamma   90.00
#
_symmetry.space_group_name_H-M   'P 1'
#
loop_
_entity.id
_entity.type
_entity.pdbx_description
1 polymer ?
#
loop_
_entity_poly.entity_id
_entity_poly.type
_entity_poly.pdbx_seq_one_letter_code
_entity_poly.pdbx_strand_id
1 'polypeptide(L)'
;AGMASCGSLTARGLVDASDPQGQAEQARRHLLDGGWTDAGIAAGVLSSNFDLWRAVNATYASAYARTGPADMPGGFSFGALGADGQPRAPTPAERAAWWSDASGIPPGAGVALLGGMDTTPDPSLGGNLCLRALWTDETSAVRAGIEATRASLPRAGLPVIVVHGADDGLVPEPFSGGAYARWAKSQGADLRYWRVRNAQHFDAFLGLPVLGMRYVPMMPYGYRALDAAWMHLAAGKPLPGDADIATTPRKFSDGKLAPLAPENLGDMP
;
A
#
# COMPACT_ATOMS: atom_id res chain seq x y z
N ALA A 1 -2.48 14.36 -15.11
CA ALA A 1 -3.09 13.12 -14.59
C ALA A 1 -4.53 13.36 -14.11
N GLY A 2 -4.81 14.22 -13.14
CA GLY A 2 -6.14 14.37 -12.53
C GLY A 2 -7.31 14.63 -13.51
N MET A 3 -7.11 15.41 -14.58
CA MET A 3 -8.17 15.68 -15.56
C MET A 3 -8.50 14.45 -16.43
N ALA A 4 -7.50 13.63 -16.76
CA ALA A 4 -7.73 12.38 -17.50
C ALA A 4 -8.51 11.37 -16.64
N SER A 5 -8.20 11.28 -15.35
CA SER A 5 -8.93 10.43 -14.39
C SER A 5 -10.40 10.83 -14.28
N CYS A 6 -10.70 12.13 -14.16
CA CYS A 6 -12.08 12.63 -14.13
C CYS A 6 -12.86 12.23 -15.38
N GLY A 7 -12.30 12.41 -16.58
CA GLY A 7 -12.92 11.98 -17.82
C GLY A 7 -13.21 10.48 -17.90
N SER A 8 -12.29 9.65 -17.40
CA SER A 8 -12.46 8.20 -17.35
C SER A 8 -13.53 7.77 -16.33
N LEU A 9 -13.67 8.47 -15.21
CA LEU A 9 -14.71 8.22 -14.21
C LEU A 9 -16.09 8.65 -14.71
N THR A 10 -16.18 9.81 -15.38
CA THR A 10 -17.43 10.29 -16.02
C THR A 10 -17.93 9.32 -17.08
N ALA A 11 -17.04 8.84 -17.96
CA ALA A 11 -17.40 7.88 -18.99
C ALA A 11 -17.97 6.55 -18.44
N ARG A 12 -17.76 6.27 -17.16
CA ARG A 12 -18.28 5.10 -16.43
C ARG A 12 -19.45 5.42 -15.50
N GLY A 13 -19.94 6.66 -15.51
CA GLY A 13 -21.02 7.08 -14.63
C GLY A 13 -20.68 7.09 -13.15
N LEU A 14 -19.38 7.13 -12.80
CA LEU A 14 -18.94 7.16 -11.40
C LEU A 14 -18.91 8.59 -10.84
N VAL A 15 -18.83 9.59 -11.70
CA VAL A 15 -18.99 11.01 -11.39
C VAL A 15 -19.82 11.67 -12.50
N ASP A 16 -20.64 12.66 -12.17
CA ASP A 16 -21.56 13.32 -13.10
C ASP A 16 -21.55 14.85 -13.03
N ALA A 17 -20.76 15.44 -12.14
CA ALA A 17 -20.61 16.88 -12.06
C ALA A 17 -20.08 17.45 -13.40
N SER A 18 -20.57 18.64 -13.76
CA SER A 18 -20.26 19.27 -15.05
C SER A 18 -18.87 19.90 -15.14
N ASP A 19 -18.22 20.10 -14.00
CA ASP A 19 -16.91 20.73 -13.91
C ASP A 19 -15.89 19.83 -13.18
N PRO A 20 -14.57 20.01 -13.47
CA PRO A 20 -13.52 19.15 -12.90
C PRO A 20 -13.44 19.20 -11.38
N GLN A 21 -13.74 20.32 -10.74
CA GLN A 21 -13.70 20.44 -9.29
C GLN A 21 -14.85 19.65 -8.64
N GLY A 22 -16.06 19.76 -9.18
CA GLY A 22 -17.20 18.97 -8.74
C GLY A 22 -16.98 17.48 -8.92
N GLN A 23 -16.40 17.06 -10.05
CA GLN A 23 -16.04 15.65 -10.32
C GLN A 23 -15.01 15.13 -9.31
N ALA A 24 -13.99 15.92 -8.99
CA ALA A 24 -12.97 15.56 -7.99
C ALA A 24 -13.59 15.42 -6.59
N GLU A 25 -14.50 16.32 -6.22
CA GLU A 25 -15.18 16.25 -4.92
C GLU A 25 -16.16 15.07 -4.85
N GLN A 26 -16.84 14.75 -5.93
CA GLN A 26 -17.66 13.52 -5.98
C GLN A 26 -16.80 12.27 -5.83
N ALA A 27 -15.68 12.18 -6.54
CA ALA A 27 -14.74 11.07 -6.42
C ALA A 27 -14.21 10.94 -4.98
N ARG A 28 -13.84 12.08 -4.36
CA ARG A 28 -13.41 12.08 -2.96
C ARG A 28 -14.50 11.57 -2.02
N ARG A 29 -15.74 12.01 -2.18
CA ARG A 29 -16.87 11.51 -1.38
C ARG A 29 -17.06 10.02 -1.53
N HIS A 30 -17.00 9.48 -2.76
CA HIS A 30 -17.09 8.03 -2.98
C HIS A 30 -15.99 7.24 -2.25
N LEU A 31 -14.77 7.80 -2.20
CA LEU A 31 -13.69 7.17 -1.42
C LEU A 31 -13.99 7.19 0.08
N LEU A 32 -14.46 8.32 0.63
CA LEU A 32 -14.82 8.44 2.05
C LEU A 32 -16.00 7.53 2.42
N ASP A 33 -17.04 7.50 1.58
CA ASP A 33 -18.20 6.61 1.76
C ASP A 33 -17.81 5.14 1.68
N GLY A 34 -16.80 4.82 0.87
CA GLY A 34 -16.17 3.51 0.79
C GLY A 34 -15.28 3.16 1.98
N GLY A 35 -15.06 4.08 2.91
CA GLY A 35 -14.29 3.85 4.15
C GLY A 35 -12.85 4.37 4.14
N TRP A 36 -12.43 5.09 3.10
CA TRP A 36 -11.15 5.79 3.12
C TRP A 36 -11.17 6.94 4.14
N THR A 37 -9.99 7.32 4.63
CA THR A 37 -9.81 8.52 5.46
C THR A 37 -9.21 9.66 4.64
N ASP A 38 -9.41 10.90 5.07
CA ASP A 38 -8.76 12.05 4.43
C ASP A 38 -7.23 11.93 4.42
N ALA A 39 -6.65 11.44 5.51
CA ALA A 39 -5.22 11.22 5.62
C ALA A 39 -4.74 10.14 4.61
N GLY A 40 -5.47 9.03 4.49
CA GLY A 40 -5.19 7.98 3.51
C GLY A 40 -5.31 8.46 2.06
N ILE A 41 -6.34 9.25 1.74
CA ILE A 41 -6.51 9.87 0.41
C ILE A 41 -5.34 10.81 0.11
N ALA A 42 -4.98 11.68 1.05
CA ALA A 42 -3.87 12.61 0.89
C ALA A 42 -2.50 11.90 0.74
N ALA A 43 -2.31 10.76 1.40
CA ALA A 43 -1.14 9.90 1.22
C ALA A 43 -1.13 9.22 -0.16
N GLY A 44 -2.30 8.73 -0.60
CA GLY A 44 -2.48 8.06 -1.90
C GLY A 44 -2.19 8.97 -3.10
N VAL A 45 -2.42 10.29 -2.99
CA VAL A 45 -2.08 11.26 -4.05
C VAL A 45 -0.58 11.20 -4.41
N LEU A 46 0.30 11.07 -3.42
CA LEU A 46 1.74 10.97 -3.67
C LEU A 46 2.08 9.71 -4.48
N SER A 47 1.49 8.57 -4.11
CA SER A 47 1.68 7.29 -4.79
C SER A 47 1.17 7.32 -6.24
N SER A 48 0.09 8.03 -6.51
CA SER A 48 -0.51 8.14 -7.84
C SER A 48 0.38 8.87 -8.85
N ASN A 49 1.34 9.68 -8.40
CA ASN A 49 2.24 10.41 -9.29
C ASN A 49 3.31 9.52 -9.96
N PHE A 50 3.47 8.28 -9.52
CA PHE A 50 4.52 7.37 -9.98
C PHE A 50 3.99 6.18 -10.79
N ASP A 51 2.77 6.22 -11.28
CA ASP A 51 2.08 5.07 -11.92
C ASP A 51 2.06 3.79 -11.03
N LEU A 52 2.19 4.01 -9.72
CA LEU A 52 2.36 2.92 -8.75
C LEU A 52 1.15 1.98 -8.76
N TRP A 53 -0.06 2.51 -8.89
CA TRP A 53 -1.27 1.68 -8.86
C TRP A 53 -1.35 0.69 -10.01
N ARG A 54 -0.97 1.08 -11.23
CA ARG A 54 -0.89 0.15 -12.36
C ARG A 54 0.16 -0.92 -12.11
N ALA A 55 1.35 -0.53 -11.65
CA ALA A 55 2.43 -1.45 -11.33
C ALA A 55 2.04 -2.44 -10.22
N VAL A 56 1.44 -1.95 -9.13
CA VAL A 56 0.94 -2.78 -8.04
C VAL A 56 -0.09 -3.78 -8.54
N ASN A 57 -1.11 -3.33 -9.28
CA ASN A 57 -2.17 -4.21 -9.78
C ASN A 57 -1.63 -5.31 -10.70
N ALA A 58 -0.73 -4.97 -11.63
CA ALA A 58 -0.14 -5.93 -12.55
C ALA A 58 0.74 -6.95 -11.80
N THR A 59 1.56 -6.51 -10.83
CA THR A 59 2.42 -7.40 -10.05
C THR A 59 1.63 -8.30 -9.12
N TYR A 60 0.58 -7.81 -8.47
CA TYR A 60 -0.29 -8.65 -7.64
C TYR A 60 -1.06 -9.67 -8.46
N ALA A 61 -1.60 -9.26 -9.63
CA ALA A 61 -2.24 -10.21 -10.54
C ALA A 61 -1.28 -11.33 -10.97
N SER A 62 -0.02 -10.98 -11.31
CA SER A 62 1.02 -11.94 -11.65
C SER A 62 1.36 -12.89 -10.49
N ALA A 63 1.51 -12.33 -9.27
CA ALA A 63 1.82 -13.12 -8.08
C ALA A 63 0.70 -14.10 -7.74
N TYR A 64 -0.55 -13.69 -7.76
CA TYR A 64 -1.70 -14.56 -7.50
C TYR A 64 -1.86 -15.64 -8.57
N ALA A 65 -1.71 -15.28 -9.85
CA ALA A 65 -1.77 -16.25 -10.95
C ALA A 65 -0.52 -17.13 -11.05
N ARG A 66 0.56 -16.81 -10.32
CA ARG A 66 1.88 -17.48 -10.38
C ARG A 66 2.47 -17.49 -11.78
N THR A 67 2.32 -16.38 -12.50
CA THR A 67 2.86 -16.21 -13.85
C THR A 67 4.22 -15.53 -13.82
N GLY A 68 5.01 -15.72 -14.88
CA GLY A 68 6.30 -15.06 -15.04
C GLY A 68 6.17 -13.59 -15.47
N PRO A 69 7.28 -12.83 -15.42
CA PRO A 69 7.27 -11.41 -15.75
C PRO A 69 7.04 -11.09 -17.23
N ALA A 70 7.05 -12.11 -18.10
CA ALA A 70 6.75 -11.96 -19.53
C ALA A 70 5.28 -12.22 -19.88
N ASP A 71 4.55 -12.91 -19.00
CA ASP A 71 3.18 -13.39 -19.23
C ASP A 71 2.25 -12.98 -18.10
N MET A 72 2.32 -11.73 -17.67
CA MET A 72 1.48 -11.22 -16.60
C MET A 72 0.01 -11.14 -17.02
N PRO A 73 -0.94 -11.45 -16.14
CA PRO A 73 -2.36 -11.32 -16.44
C PRO A 73 -2.72 -9.90 -16.89
N GLY A 74 -3.68 -9.79 -17.83
CA GLY A 74 -4.03 -8.51 -18.40
C GLY A 74 -3.13 -8.06 -19.56
N GLY A 75 -2.24 -8.93 -20.04
CA GLY A 75 -1.35 -8.65 -21.17
C GLY A 75 -0.18 -7.72 -20.84
N PHE A 76 0.17 -7.61 -19.55
CA PHE A 76 1.34 -6.86 -19.10
C PHE A 76 2.63 -7.70 -19.17
N SER A 77 3.76 -7.00 -19.29
CA SER A 77 5.08 -7.57 -19.05
C SER A 77 6.00 -6.52 -18.43
N PHE A 78 7.08 -6.93 -17.77
CA PHE A 78 8.09 -5.98 -17.30
C PHE A 78 8.97 -5.51 -18.46
N GLY A 79 9.20 -4.21 -18.49
CA GLY A 79 10.06 -3.50 -19.42
C GLY A 79 11.20 -2.76 -18.73
N ALA A 80 12.12 -2.24 -19.51
CA ALA A 80 13.12 -1.27 -19.10
C ALA A 80 12.72 0.13 -19.54
N LEU A 81 13.25 1.16 -18.88
CA LEU A 81 13.15 2.53 -19.36
C LEU A 81 14.27 2.79 -20.38
N GLY A 82 13.90 3.34 -21.52
CA GLY A 82 14.86 3.86 -22.50
C GLY A 82 15.51 5.16 -22.02
N ALA A 83 16.52 5.62 -22.75
CA ALA A 83 17.16 6.91 -22.47
C ALA A 83 16.21 8.11 -22.67
N ASP A 84 15.15 7.92 -23.40
CA ASP A 84 14.04 8.86 -23.62
C ASP A 84 12.95 8.78 -22.54
N GLY A 85 13.15 7.93 -21.53
CA GLY A 85 12.18 7.67 -20.47
C GLY A 85 10.98 6.82 -20.87
N GLN A 86 10.94 6.31 -22.13
CA GLN A 86 9.85 5.47 -22.60
C GLN A 86 10.07 3.99 -22.27
N PRO A 87 9.01 3.25 -21.94
CA PRO A 87 9.10 1.81 -21.74
C PRO A 87 9.52 1.08 -23.02
N ARG A 88 10.45 0.13 -22.90
CA ARG A 88 10.89 -0.75 -23.99
C ARG A 88 11.15 -2.17 -23.48
N ALA A 89 11.26 -3.11 -24.41
CA ALA A 89 11.65 -4.48 -24.06
C ALA A 89 13.04 -4.50 -23.40
N PRO A 90 13.20 -5.23 -22.31
CA PRO A 90 14.47 -5.30 -21.59
C PRO A 90 15.43 -6.26 -22.27
N THR A 91 16.71 -5.98 -22.16
CA THR A 91 17.77 -6.93 -22.54
C THR A 91 17.89 -8.04 -21.48
N PRO A 92 18.51 -9.19 -21.82
CA PRO A 92 18.80 -10.24 -20.81
C PRO A 92 19.65 -9.75 -19.63
N ALA A 93 20.58 -8.85 -19.86
CA ALA A 93 21.44 -8.27 -18.82
C ALA A 93 20.64 -7.38 -17.86
N GLU A 94 19.72 -6.56 -18.38
CA GLU A 94 18.82 -5.74 -17.54
C GLU A 94 17.90 -6.61 -16.70
N ARG A 95 17.34 -7.69 -17.25
CA ARG A 95 16.54 -8.65 -16.48
C ARG A 95 17.33 -9.28 -15.34
N ALA A 96 18.56 -9.70 -15.60
CA ALA A 96 19.42 -10.26 -14.57
C ALA A 96 19.75 -9.25 -13.48
N ALA A 97 19.97 -7.97 -13.86
CA ALA A 97 20.26 -6.90 -12.91
C ALA A 97 19.09 -6.59 -11.98
N TRP A 98 17.85 -6.77 -12.42
CA TRP A 98 16.67 -6.53 -11.57
C TRP A 98 16.61 -7.41 -10.31
N TRP A 99 17.23 -8.59 -10.36
CA TRP A 99 17.23 -9.59 -9.28
C TRP A 99 18.56 -9.66 -8.56
N SER A 100 19.48 -8.73 -8.85
CA SER A 100 20.73 -8.64 -8.14
C SER A 100 20.57 -7.98 -6.78
N ASP A 101 21.45 -8.28 -5.85
CA ASP A 101 21.55 -7.65 -4.54
C ASP A 101 21.86 -6.14 -4.61
N ALA A 102 22.42 -5.67 -5.75
CA ALA A 102 22.67 -4.27 -6.03
C ALA A 102 21.44 -3.51 -6.57
N SER A 103 20.33 -4.16 -6.85
CA SER A 103 19.16 -3.54 -7.49
C SER A 103 18.37 -2.61 -6.58
N GLY A 104 18.53 -2.70 -5.27
CA GLY A 104 17.83 -1.89 -4.28
C GLY A 104 16.36 -2.31 -4.10
N ILE A 105 15.48 -1.31 -3.90
CA ILE A 105 14.04 -1.55 -3.73
C ILE A 105 13.45 -2.10 -5.02
N PRO A 106 12.70 -3.21 -4.91
CA PRO A 106 12.39 -4.09 -6.02
C PRO A 106 11.60 -3.42 -7.14
N PRO A 107 11.88 -3.89 -8.32
CA PRO A 107 13.13 -4.41 -8.82
C PRO A 107 13.94 -3.28 -9.42
N GLY A 108 14.86 -2.71 -8.71
CA GLY A 108 15.90 -1.76 -9.13
C GLY A 108 15.47 -0.56 -9.95
N ALA A 109 16.42 0.26 -10.29
CA ALA A 109 16.19 1.45 -11.10
C ALA A 109 15.77 1.08 -12.54
N GLY A 110 14.70 1.71 -13.03
CA GLY A 110 14.35 1.66 -14.44
C GLY A 110 13.48 0.49 -14.87
N VAL A 111 12.71 -0.13 -13.97
CA VAL A 111 11.66 -1.08 -14.37
C VAL A 111 10.39 -0.34 -14.73
N ALA A 112 9.81 -0.72 -15.85
CA ALA A 112 8.57 -0.21 -16.37
C ALA A 112 7.58 -1.34 -16.67
N LEU A 113 6.34 -1.01 -16.97
CA LEU A 113 5.36 -1.94 -17.53
C LEU A 113 5.19 -1.71 -19.03
N LEU A 114 5.13 -2.81 -19.76
CA LEU A 114 4.80 -2.86 -21.18
C LEU A 114 3.43 -3.51 -21.38
N GLY A 115 2.73 -3.09 -22.43
CA GLY A 115 1.45 -3.68 -22.83
C GLY A 115 0.34 -3.38 -21.83
N GLY A 116 -0.55 -4.34 -21.74
CA GLY A 116 -1.74 -4.27 -20.90
C GLY A 116 -3.00 -3.90 -21.69
N MET A 117 -4.16 -4.33 -21.17
CA MET A 117 -5.48 -3.99 -21.75
C MET A 117 -5.92 -2.57 -21.37
N ASP A 118 -4.97 -1.69 -21.14
CA ASP A 118 -5.24 -0.33 -20.74
C ASP A 118 -5.55 0.55 -21.95
N THR A 119 -6.83 0.73 -22.19
CA THR A 119 -7.35 1.61 -23.26
C THR A 119 -7.80 2.97 -22.71
N THR A 120 -7.58 3.24 -21.43
CA THR A 120 -8.03 4.47 -20.78
C THR A 120 -6.93 5.54 -20.82
N PRO A 121 -7.29 6.84 -20.88
CA PRO A 121 -6.32 7.92 -20.72
C PRO A 121 -5.63 7.95 -19.34
N ASP A 122 -6.16 7.21 -18.37
CA ASP A 122 -5.60 7.01 -17.04
C ASP A 122 -5.16 5.56 -16.86
N PRO A 123 -3.87 5.27 -17.01
CA PRO A 123 -3.34 3.91 -16.90
C PRO A 123 -3.57 3.29 -15.51
N SER A 124 -3.57 4.10 -14.45
CA SER A 124 -3.82 3.62 -13.09
C SER A 124 -5.23 3.07 -12.93
N LEU A 125 -6.23 3.76 -13.48
CA LEU A 125 -7.61 3.29 -13.47
C LEU A 125 -7.77 2.01 -14.30
N GLY A 126 -7.14 1.94 -15.47
CA GLY A 126 -7.13 0.75 -16.31
C GLY A 126 -6.56 -0.47 -15.59
N GLY A 127 -5.44 -0.32 -14.89
CA GLY A 127 -4.85 -1.37 -14.07
C GLY A 127 -5.78 -1.85 -12.95
N ASN A 128 -6.43 -0.93 -12.24
CA ASN A 128 -7.40 -1.26 -11.19
C ASN A 128 -8.61 -2.04 -11.74
N LEU A 129 -9.14 -1.62 -12.88
CA LEU A 129 -10.27 -2.29 -13.54
C LEU A 129 -9.88 -3.68 -14.02
N CYS A 130 -8.68 -3.84 -14.57
CA CYS A 130 -8.15 -5.13 -14.99
C CYS A 130 -8.04 -6.11 -13.81
N LEU A 131 -7.41 -5.72 -12.70
CA LEU A 131 -7.30 -6.57 -11.52
C LEU A 131 -8.69 -6.92 -10.96
N ARG A 132 -9.60 -5.95 -10.91
CA ARG A 132 -10.97 -6.19 -10.47
C ARG A 132 -11.69 -7.22 -11.36
N ALA A 133 -11.57 -7.11 -12.68
CA ALA A 133 -12.17 -8.07 -13.61
C ALA A 133 -11.62 -9.48 -13.38
N LEU A 134 -10.29 -9.61 -13.25
CA LEU A 134 -9.63 -10.89 -12.96
C LEU A 134 -10.03 -11.47 -11.60
N TRP A 135 -10.28 -10.62 -10.61
CA TRP A 135 -10.74 -11.08 -9.29
C TRP A 135 -12.20 -11.52 -9.29
N THR A 136 -13.06 -10.85 -10.04
CA THR A 136 -14.49 -11.17 -10.11
C THR A 136 -14.79 -12.36 -11.04
N ASP A 137 -13.87 -12.73 -11.92
CA ASP A 137 -13.96 -13.93 -12.75
C ASP A 137 -13.60 -15.17 -11.93
N GLU A 138 -14.60 -15.99 -11.61
CA GLU A 138 -14.45 -17.21 -10.81
C GLU A 138 -13.55 -18.26 -11.46
N THR A 139 -13.32 -18.17 -12.77
CA THR A 139 -12.46 -19.10 -13.52
C THR A 139 -11.02 -18.63 -13.62
N SER A 140 -10.75 -17.41 -13.20
CA SER A 140 -9.43 -16.77 -13.27
C SER A 140 -8.42 -17.42 -12.33
N ALA A 141 -7.19 -17.65 -12.81
CA ALA A 141 -6.06 -18.06 -11.98
C ALA A 141 -5.74 -17.03 -10.87
N VAL A 142 -6.01 -15.74 -11.12
CA VAL A 142 -5.88 -14.68 -10.11
C VAL A 142 -6.88 -14.91 -8.97
N ARG A 143 -8.13 -15.18 -9.28
CA ARG A 143 -9.16 -15.50 -8.29
C ARG A 143 -8.78 -16.72 -7.44
N ALA A 144 -8.34 -17.79 -8.08
CA ALA A 144 -7.89 -18.99 -7.40
C ALA A 144 -6.70 -18.73 -6.47
N GLY A 145 -5.74 -17.89 -6.90
CA GLY A 145 -4.59 -17.50 -6.10
C GLY A 145 -4.98 -16.64 -4.89
N ILE A 146 -5.91 -15.70 -5.05
CA ILE A 146 -6.44 -14.89 -3.94
C ILE A 146 -7.11 -15.79 -2.89
N GLU A 147 -7.97 -16.71 -3.31
CA GLU A 147 -8.62 -17.64 -2.38
C GLU A 147 -7.62 -18.54 -1.64
N ALA A 148 -6.58 -19.02 -2.34
CA ALA A 148 -5.53 -19.84 -1.75
C ALA A 148 -4.67 -19.10 -0.72
N THR A 149 -4.60 -17.77 -0.78
CA THR A 149 -3.81 -16.91 0.11
C THR A 149 -4.67 -16.07 1.06
N ARG A 150 -5.96 -16.32 1.11
CA ARG A 150 -6.89 -15.62 2.01
C ARG A 150 -6.44 -15.72 3.45
N ALA A 151 -6.43 -14.59 4.16
CA ALA A 151 -6.09 -14.54 5.57
C ALA A 151 -7.02 -15.43 6.39
N SER A 152 -6.44 -16.18 7.32
CA SER A 152 -7.15 -17.04 8.27
C SER A 152 -7.02 -16.51 9.69
N LEU A 153 -7.77 -17.10 10.63
CA LEU A 153 -7.59 -16.80 12.05
C LEU A 153 -6.21 -17.25 12.51
N PRO A 154 -5.60 -16.54 13.47
CA PRO A 154 -4.43 -17.04 14.14
C PRO A 154 -4.72 -18.37 14.81
N ARG A 155 -3.71 -19.23 14.93
CA ARG A 155 -3.82 -20.45 15.72
C ARG A 155 -4.23 -20.12 17.15
N ALA A 156 -5.14 -20.90 17.73
CA ALA A 156 -5.57 -20.72 19.10
C ALA A 156 -4.37 -20.67 20.08
N GLY A 157 -4.38 -19.74 21.00
CA GLY A 157 -3.30 -19.50 21.95
C GLY A 157 -2.04 -18.82 21.41
N LEU A 158 -2.04 -18.42 20.11
CA LEU A 158 -0.95 -17.62 19.57
C LEU A 158 -1.16 -16.14 19.94
N PRO A 159 -0.22 -15.51 20.68
CA PRO A 159 -0.30 -14.07 20.91
C PRO A 159 -0.04 -13.31 19.61
N VAL A 160 -0.92 -12.39 19.26
CA VAL A 160 -0.80 -11.58 18.04
C VAL A 160 -0.89 -10.10 18.38
N ILE A 161 0.06 -9.33 17.89
CA ILE A 161 0.01 -7.87 17.91
C ILE A 161 0.11 -7.40 16.46
N VAL A 162 -0.92 -6.72 15.98
CA VAL A 162 -0.93 -6.07 14.67
C VAL A 162 -0.60 -4.60 14.86
N VAL A 163 0.45 -4.12 14.23
CA VAL A 163 0.85 -2.70 14.21
C VAL A 163 0.55 -2.13 12.85
N HIS A 164 -0.21 -1.03 12.77
CA HIS A 164 -0.65 -0.44 11.51
C HIS A 164 -0.58 1.08 11.52
N GLY A 165 -0.06 1.66 10.43
CA GLY A 165 -0.04 3.10 10.21
C GLY A 165 -1.41 3.62 9.79
N ALA A 166 -1.96 4.56 10.55
CA ALA A 166 -3.30 5.09 10.32
C ALA A 166 -3.45 5.89 9.01
N ASP A 167 -2.34 6.44 8.52
CA ASP A 167 -2.32 7.33 7.36
C ASP A 167 -1.70 6.64 6.14
N ASP A 168 -1.81 5.32 6.08
CA ASP A 168 -1.32 4.54 4.95
C ASP A 168 -2.26 4.69 3.75
N GLY A 169 -1.75 5.29 2.68
CA GLY A 169 -2.49 5.50 1.44
C GLY A 169 -2.31 4.40 0.41
N LEU A 170 -1.43 3.41 0.67
CA LEU A 170 -1.18 2.29 -0.23
C LEU A 170 -1.79 0.99 0.31
N VAL A 171 -1.71 0.80 1.63
CA VAL A 171 -2.35 -0.31 2.36
C VAL A 171 -3.29 0.29 3.42
N PRO A 172 -4.44 0.86 3.00
CA PRO A 172 -5.29 1.62 3.92
C PRO A 172 -5.83 0.76 5.05
N GLU A 173 -5.77 1.28 6.27
CA GLU A 173 -6.18 0.61 7.50
C GLU A 173 -7.58 -0.02 7.41
N PRO A 174 -8.62 0.68 6.91
CA PRO A 174 -9.97 0.14 6.88
C PRO A 174 -10.14 -1.12 6.05
N PHE A 175 -9.25 -1.35 5.07
CA PHE A 175 -9.32 -2.46 4.11
C PHE A 175 -8.25 -3.54 4.33
N SER A 176 -7.37 -3.35 5.30
CA SER A 176 -6.22 -4.24 5.55
C SER A 176 -6.10 -4.61 7.02
N GLY A 177 -5.07 -4.16 7.73
CA GLY A 177 -4.80 -4.55 9.11
C GLY A 177 -5.95 -4.27 10.08
N GLY A 178 -6.63 -3.13 9.96
CA GLY A 178 -7.78 -2.79 10.78
C GLY A 178 -8.99 -3.69 10.49
N ALA A 179 -9.26 -3.98 9.20
CA ALA A 179 -10.33 -4.91 8.83
C ALA A 179 -10.06 -6.31 9.36
N TYR A 180 -8.82 -6.80 9.19
CA TYR A 180 -8.42 -8.10 9.72
C TYR A 180 -8.55 -8.17 11.25
N ALA A 181 -8.05 -7.15 11.96
CA ALA A 181 -8.11 -7.12 13.42
C ALA A 181 -9.55 -7.15 13.94
N ARG A 182 -10.44 -6.34 13.35
CA ARG A 182 -11.87 -6.35 13.70
C ARG A 182 -12.51 -7.72 13.47
N TRP A 183 -12.27 -8.31 12.30
CA TRP A 183 -12.80 -9.63 11.95
C TRP A 183 -12.23 -10.71 12.89
N ALA A 184 -10.93 -10.79 13.10
CA ALA A 184 -10.32 -11.81 13.93
C ALA A 184 -10.83 -11.75 15.38
N LYS A 185 -10.95 -10.52 15.94
CA LYS A 185 -11.53 -10.32 17.28
C LYS A 185 -12.99 -10.73 17.36
N SER A 186 -13.79 -10.45 16.33
CA SER A 186 -15.20 -10.88 16.29
C SER A 186 -15.35 -12.42 16.28
N GLN A 187 -14.29 -13.12 15.88
CA GLN A 187 -14.20 -14.58 15.93
C GLN A 187 -13.52 -15.12 17.21
N GLY A 188 -13.24 -14.25 18.18
CA GLY A 188 -12.65 -14.62 19.46
C GLY A 188 -11.13 -14.79 19.46
N ALA A 189 -10.41 -14.30 18.43
CA ALA A 189 -8.95 -14.34 18.42
C ALA A 189 -8.35 -13.42 19.51
N ASP A 190 -7.31 -13.88 20.20
CA ASP A 190 -6.54 -13.09 21.16
C ASP A 190 -5.52 -12.21 20.41
N LEU A 191 -6.03 -11.10 19.87
CA LEU A 191 -5.27 -10.17 19.04
C LEU A 191 -5.28 -8.78 19.66
N ARG A 192 -4.12 -8.13 19.64
CA ARG A 192 -3.97 -6.70 19.98
C ARG A 192 -3.76 -5.90 18.70
N TYR A 193 -4.31 -4.70 18.67
CA TYR A 193 -4.22 -3.81 17.51
C TYR A 193 -3.66 -2.45 17.94
N TRP A 194 -2.48 -2.11 17.41
CA TRP A 194 -1.85 -0.81 17.63
C TRP A 194 -1.94 0.03 16.38
N ARG A 195 -2.74 1.05 16.46
CA ARG A 195 -2.95 2.03 15.40
C ARG A 195 -2.04 3.22 15.62
N VAL A 196 -1.09 3.46 14.71
CA VAL A 196 -0.10 4.54 14.83
C VAL A 196 -0.53 5.71 13.95
N ARG A 197 -0.84 6.85 14.54
CA ARG A 197 -1.19 8.06 13.79
C ARG A 197 0.05 8.65 13.12
N ASN A 198 -0.14 9.39 12.02
CA ASN A 198 0.94 9.94 11.20
C ASN A 198 1.98 8.88 10.82
N ALA A 199 1.55 7.70 10.43
CA ALA A 199 2.43 6.61 10.04
C ALA A 199 1.89 5.86 8.82
N GLN A 200 2.80 5.32 8.04
CA GLN A 200 2.59 4.48 6.87
C GLN A 200 3.75 3.47 6.77
N HIS A 201 3.65 2.43 5.94
CA HIS A 201 4.59 1.30 5.99
C HIS A 201 5.95 1.53 5.30
N PHE A 202 6.24 2.70 4.73
CA PHE A 202 7.51 2.98 4.03
C PHE A 202 8.48 3.82 4.86
N ASP A 203 9.12 3.24 5.87
CA ASP A 203 10.12 3.95 6.69
C ASP A 203 11.34 4.41 5.89
N ALA A 204 11.70 3.68 4.83
CA ALA A 204 12.89 3.96 4.02
C ALA A 204 12.90 5.37 3.39
N PHE A 205 11.73 5.97 3.17
CA PHE A 205 11.62 7.29 2.54
C PHE A 205 11.50 8.45 3.54
N LEU A 206 11.53 8.20 4.83
CA LEU A 206 11.38 9.23 5.87
C LEU A 206 12.59 10.17 6.00
N GLY A 207 13.67 9.89 5.29
CA GLY A 207 14.77 10.83 5.08
C GLY A 207 14.42 12.00 4.15
N LEU A 208 13.41 11.86 3.30
CA LEU A 208 12.91 12.92 2.43
C LEU A 208 12.06 13.90 3.26
N PRO A 209 12.37 15.22 3.23
CA PRO A 209 11.67 16.21 4.06
C PRO A 209 10.15 16.17 3.92
N VAL A 210 9.64 16.05 2.71
CA VAL A 210 8.19 16.00 2.42
C VAL A 210 7.48 14.84 3.12
N LEU A 211 8.17 13.73 3.35
CA LEU A 211 7.63 12.57 4.07
C LEU A 211 7.99 12.61 5.55
N GLY A 212 9.21 12.97 5.91
CA GLY A 212 9.65 13.03 7.29
C GLY A 212 8.97 14.12 8.14
N MET A 213 8.37 15.14 7.51
CA MET A 213 7.51 16.14 8.18
C MET A 213 6.06 15.66 8.36
N ARG A 214 5.67 14.58 7.72
CA ARG A 214 4.27 14.06 7.78
C ARG A 214 4.18 12.79 8.58
N TYR A 215 5.23 11.97 8.58
CA TYR A 215 5.16 10.61 9.11
C TYR A 215 6.27 10.35 10.13
N VAL A 216 5.92 9.46 11.05
CA VAL A 216 6.87 8.83 11.99
C VAL A 216 7.19 7.41 11.50
N PRO A 217 8.37 6.85 11.86
CA PRO A 217 8.71 5.49 11.46
C PRO A 217 7.87 4.44 12.18
N MET A 218 7.57 3.34 11.49
CA MET A 218 6.83 2.20 12.03
C MET A 218 7.70 1.19 12.78
N MET A 219 8.98 1.09 12.44
CA MET A 219 9.89 0.11 13.03
C MET A 219 9.98 0.16 14.57
N PRO A 220 10.00 1.34 15.24
CA PRO A 220 10.03 1.39 16.70
C PRO A 220 8.85 0.65 17.35
N TYR A 221 7.65 0.76 16.78
CA TYR A 221 6.46 0.07 17.28
C TYR A 221 6.52 -1.42 16.99
N GLY A 222 7.08 -1.81 15.84
CA GLY A 222 7.33 -3.22 15.50
C GLY A 222 8.29 -3.88 16.49
N TYR A 223 9.39 -3.22 16.84
CA TYR A 223 10.31 -3.72 17.87
C TYR A 223 9.64 -3.78 19.25
N ARG A 224 8.88 -2.77 19.63
CA ARG A 224 8.14 -2.79 20.89
C ARG A 224 7.13 -3.93 20.95
N ALA A 225 6.42 -4.19 19.86
CA ALA A 225 5.50 -5.32 19.78
C ALA A 225 6.22 -6.67 19.88
N LEU A 226 7.40 -6.79 19.26
CA LEU A 226 8.25 -7.98 19.37
C LEU A 226 8.71 -8.21 20.81
N ASP A 227 9.19 -7.17 21.48
CA ASP A 227 9.60 -7.24 22.89
C ASP A 227 8.43 -7.65 23.79
N ALA A 228 7.25 -7.07 23.59
CA ALA A 228 6.05 -7.42 24.35
C ALA A 228 5.65 -8.88 24.14
N ALA A 229 5.67 -9.36 22.89
CA ALA A 229 5.39 -10.76 22.57
C ALA A 229 6.44 -11.70 23.18
N TRP A 230 7.72 -11.34 23.10
CA TRP A 230 8.79 -12.11 23.71
C TRP A 230 8.63 -12.21 25.25
N MET A 231 8.36 -11.09 25.92
CA MET A 231 8.16 -11.08 27.37
C MET A 231 6.91 -11.86 27.79
N HIS A 232 5.89 -11.88 26.96
CA HIS A 232 4.72 -12.73 27.18
C HIS A 232 5.08 -14.21 27.12
N LEU A 233 5.78 -14.62 26.07
CA LEU A 233 6.17 -16.03 25.87
C LEU A 233 7.23 -16.52 26.84
N ALA A 234 8.25 -15.70 27.13
CA ALA A 234 9.38 -16.11 27.93
C ALA A 234 9.15 -15.92 29.46
N ALA A 235 8.35 -14.94 29.86
CA ALA A 235 8.20 -14.55 31.26
C ALA A 235 6.73 -14.48 31.74
N GLY A 236 5.77 -14.88 30.91
CA GLY A 236 4.34 -14.89 31.25
C GLY A 236 3.74 -13.49 31.48
N LYS A 237 4.41 -12.42 31.04
CA LYS A 237 3.87 -11.07 31.20
C LYS A 237 2.62 -10.89 30.34
N PRO A 238 1.59 -10.18 30.79
CA PRO A 238 0.42 -9.91 29.97
C PRO A 238 0.80 -9.09 28.74
N LEU A 239 0.18 -9.37 27.59
CA LEU A 239 0.31 -8.52 26.41
C LEU A 239 -0.31 -7.14 26.70
N PRO A 240 0.31 -6.04 26.21
CA PRO A 240 -0.32 -4.73 26.24
C PRO A 240 -1.65 -4.75 25.51
N GLY A 241 -2.59 -3.89 25.89
CA GLY A 241 -3.89 -3.78 25.23
C GLY A 241 -3.82 -3.17 23.83
N ASP A 242 -5.00 -2.95 23.23
CA ASP A 242 -5.14 -2.13 22.02
C ASP A 242 -4.70 -0.70 22.29
N ALA A 243 -4.17 -0.04 21.26
CA ALA A 243 -3.75 1.35 21.34
C ALA A 243 -4.03 2.14 20.08
N ASP A 244 -4.45 3.39 20.24
CA ASP A 244 -4.44 4.42 19.20
C ASP A 244 -3.35 5.44 19.59
N ILE A 245 -2.17 5.29 19.00
CA ILE A 245 -0.95 5.96 19.42
C ILE A 245 -0.88 7.32 18.71
N ALA A 246 -1.04 8.39 19.48
CA ALA A 246 -0.85 9.74 19.01
C ALA A 246 0.64 10.04 18.86
N THR A 247 1.03 10.53 17.69
CA THR A 247 2.42 10.83 17.36
C THR A 247 2.57 12.27 16.89
N THR A 248 3.80 12.76 16.86
CA THR A 248 4.13 14.11 16.37
C THR A 248 5.25 14.01 15.34
N PRO A 249 4.98 14.23 14.04
CA PRO A 249 6.04 14.23 13.03
C PRO A 249 7.15 15.24 13.32
N ARG A 250 8.32 14.99 12.75
CA ARG A 250 9.50 15.84 12.93
C ARG A 250 9.29 17.21 12.29
N LYS A 251 9.87 18.24 12.87
CA LYS A 251 9.92 19.58 12.31
C LYS A 251 11.02 19.69 11.23
N PHE A 252 10.81 20.56 10.28
CA PHE A 252 11.86 20.95 9.32
C PHE A 252 12.22 22.40 9.58
N SER A 253 13.49 22.65 9.89
CA SER A 253 14.04 23.98 10.11
C SER A 253 15.48 24.02 9.62
N ASP A 254 15.93 25.19 9.20
CA ASP A 254 17.31 25.43 8.74
C ASP A 254 17.79 24.45 7.66
N GLY A 255 16.88 24.08 6.75
CA GLY A 255 17.18 23.18 5.64
C GLY A 255 17.29 21.69 6.03
N LYS A 256 16.90 21.28 7.24
CA LYS A 256 17.05 19.91 7.74
C LYS A 256 15.82 19.44 8.51
N LEU A 257 15.57 18.12 8.46
CA LEU A 257 14.65 17.47 9.38
C LEU A 257 15.31 17.43 10.77
N ALA A 258 14.53 17.76 11.79
CA ALA A 258 14.95 17.56 13.17
C ALA A 258 15.27 16.07 13.42
N PRO A 259 16.21 15.72 14.29
CA PRO A 259 16.41 14.36 14.73
C PRO A 259 15.10 13.74 15.24
N LEU A 260 14.94 12.44 15.03
CA LEU A 260 13.83 11.70 15.64
C LEU A 260 14.08 11.63 17.16
N ALA A 261 13.08 12.02 17.93
CA ALA A 261 13.12 12.02 19.38
C ALA A 261 11.95 11.17 19.96
N PRO A 262 12.05 10.67 21.19
CA PRO A 262 10.99 9.87 21.79
C PRO A 262 9.61 10.53 21.76
N GLU A 263 9.55 11.84 21.91
CA GLU A 263 8.32 12.65 21.88
C GLU A 263 7.60 12.59 20.52
N ASN A 264 8.34 12.28 19.45
CA ASN A 264 7.73 12.07 18.14
C ASN A 264 6.91 10.80 18.09
N LEU A 265 7.31 9.77 18.83
CA LEU A 265 6.73 8.43 18.78
C LEU A 265 5.49 8.27 19.66
N GLY A 266 5.25 9.19 20.59
CA GLY A 266 4.13 9.10 21.54
C GLY A 266 4.30 7.95 22.55
N ASP A 267 3.24 7.70 23.30
CA ASP A 267 3.22 6.67 24.35
C ASP A 267 2.97 5.29 23.72
N MET A 268 4.03 4.51 23.63
CA MET A 268 3.96 3.12 23.13
C MET A 268 3.55 2.17 24.27
N PRO A 269 2.62 1.22 24.04
CA PRO A 269 2.18 0.24 25.05
C PRO A 269 3.28 -0.68 25.56
#